data_3ff3cd146f161b91a83b922baca6f746
#
_entry.id   3ff3cd146f161b91a83b922baca6f746
#
_cell.length_a   1.000
_cell.length_b   1.000
_cell.length_c   1.000
_cell.angle_alpha   90.00
_cell.angle_beta   90.00
_cell.angle_gamma   90.00
#
_symmetry.space_group_name_H-M   'P 1'
#
loop_
_entity.id
_entity.type
_entity.pdbx_description
1 polymer ?
#
loop_
_entity_poly.entity_id
_entity_poly.type
_entity_poly.pdbx_seq_one_letter_code
_entity_poly.pdbx_strand_id
1 'polypeptide(L)'
;QRQMCIRDSPFAIGWTPYTLKCMLVGLLLYGCGIALYYSSRENRRPGEEYGSAKWGSPKELNRKYMDHQHKDANIILTQRVRLGMDGYITQRNMNVLVVGGSGSGKTRFFCKPNIYSANCSYLITDPKGELLRAAGALLAAQGYEVRVFNLIDPSQSDGYNPFSYIHSEKDVLTLIDNLIKNTTPRNASSNDPFWERGEIALDSALMLYLVSEAPSEEQNFETLIYMMNFADVKEEDEQYRSPLDMLFRALEEEQPNHVAVKQYAIFKQAAGKTAKSIVVTAAVRLATFNIPQYAEITRKDEMDFGSLGEKKKAIFCLIPVDDSSMNYLVGMLYTQCFQALYRRADAKYNGRLPVPVRVIQDEWANVAQPESYPKILATCRSYNIGLNIIVQNVQQIKALYEKEHESIIGNCDTLLFLGGGNEPTSLEFIVKLLGRETLATRTRGLTKGRNGSSTTNYQQTGRDLMTIDEVRKLDTHKAILFIRGEDPVIDRKYNLKRHPNIKLTLDGKAKPYIHKPQGAPDYALPDLPYAFKSLDDYEFIDMEEPEHELSEKEKDFKPDKTE
;
A
#
# COMPACT_ATOMS: atom_id res chain seq x y z
N GLN A 1 -84.70 -49.22 -25.68
CA GLN A 1 -84.52 -49.13 -24.23
C GLN A 1 -83.25 -49.81 -23.73
N ARG A 2 -82.05 -49.57 -24.30
CA ARG A 2 -80.77 -50.12 -23.78
C ARG A 2 -79.60 -49.17 -24.04
N GLN A 3 -79.77 -47.84 -23.92
CA GLN A 3 -78.68 -46.85 -24.12
C GLN A 3 -78.53 -45.84 -23.00
N MET A 4 -78.99 -46.22 -21.79
CA MET A 4 -79.00 -45.23 -20.70
C MET A 4 -78.32 -45.72 -19.41
N CYS A 5 -77.33 -46.60 -19.51
CA CYS A 5 -76.60 -47.09 -18.32
C CYS A 5 -75.08 -47.03 -18.43
N ILE A 6 -74.51 -46.05 -19.17
CA ILE A 6 -73.04 -45.76 -19.15
C ILE A 6 -72.83 -44.32 -18.78
N ARG A 7 -73.22 -43.93 -17.55
CA ARG A 7 -72.98 -42.60 -17.05
C ARG A 7 -72.72 -42.49 -15.55
N ASP A 8 -72.21 -43.59 -14.98
CA ASP A 8 -72.06 -43.56 -13.51
C ASP A 8 -70.63 -43.39 -12.98
N SER A 9 -69.69 -43.11 -13.86
CA SER A 9 -68.34 -42.65 -13.40
C SER A 9 -67.73 -41.73 -14.40
N PRO A 10 -67.47 -40.48 -13.99
CA PRO A 10 -66.74 -39.50 -14.82
C PRO A 10 -65.31 -39.96 -15.13
N PHE A 11 -64.85 -41.03 -14.50
CA PHE A 11 -63.49 -41.61 -14.69
C PHE A 11 -63.47 -42.92 -15.41
N ALA A 12 -64.63 -43.40 -15.97
CA ALA A 12 -64.66 -44.62 -16.75
C ALA A 12 -63.95 -44.45 -18.09
N ILE A 13 -62.81 -45.12 -18.26
CA ILE A 13 -61.99 -45.09 -19.49
C ILE A 13 -62.55 -46.19 -20.41
N GLY A 14 -63.36 -45.80 -21.43
CA GLY A 14 -63.83 -46.64 -22.47
C GLY A 14 -63.07 -46.44 -23.80
N TRP A 15 -62.61 -47.52 -24.43
CA TRP A 15 -61.99 -47.45 -25.77
C TRP A 15 -63.05 -47.34 -26.85
N THR A 16 -63.06 -46.23 -27.56
CA THR A 16 -63.92 -46.02 -28.73
C THR A 16 -63.07 -45.80 -29.97
N PRO A 17 -63.57 -45.94 -31.21
CA PRO A 17 -62.84 -45.65 -32.42
C PRO A 17 -62.28 -44.22 -32.50
N TYR A 18 -62.82 -43.34 -31.66
CA TYR A 18 -62.39 -41.92 -31.58
C TYR A 18 -61.38 -41.63 -30.46
N THR A 19 -61.17 -42.59 -29.56
CA THR A 19 -60.28 -42.38 -28.39
C THR A 19 -58.89 -41.99 -28.81
N LEU A 20 -58.32 -42.65 -29.81
CA LEU A 20 -56.97 -42.31 -30.34
C LEU A 20 -56.91 -40.88 -30.93
N LYS A 21 -57.97 -40.46 -31.63
CA LYS A 21 -58.09 -39.15 -32.21
C LYS A 21 -58.17 -38.05 -31.12
N CYS A 22 -58.96 -38.29 -30.07
CA CYS A 22 -59.10 -37.39 -28.93
C CYS A 22 -57.80 -37.30 -28.14
N MET A 23 -57.06 -38.39 -27.95
CA MET A 23 -55.75 -38.38 -27.31
C MET A 23 -54.73 -37.57 -28.13
N LEU A 24 -54.68 -37.74 -29.45
CA LEU A 24 -53.81 -36.99 -30.33
C LEU A 24 -54.15 -35.48 -30.30
N VAL A 25 -55.42 -35.11 -30.34
CA VAL A 25 -55.84 -33.70 -30.22
C VAL A 25 -55.50 -33.15 -28.85
N GLY A 26 -55.71 -33.91 -27.76
CA GLY A 26 -55.34 -33.53 -26.42
C GLY A 26 -53.82 -33.32 -26.26
N LEU A 27 -53.02 -34.21 -26.84
CA LEU A 27 -51.54 -34.10 -26.86
C LEU A 27 -51.07 -32.91 -27.66
N LEU A 28 -51.73 -32.62 -28.79
CA LEU A 28 -51.42 -31.47 -29.63
C LEU A 28 -51.79 -30.16 -28.93
N LEU A 29 -52.95 -30.05 -28.28
CA LEU A 29 -53.34 -28.92 -27.46
C LEU A 29 -52.41 -28.70 -26.27
N TYR A 30 -52.00 -29.80 -25.62
CA TYR A 30 -51.02 -29.74 -24.53
C TYR A 30 -49.67 -29.28 -25.03
N GLY A 31 -49.18 -29.80 -26.17
CA GLY A 31 -47.94 -29.35 -26.81
C GLY A 31 -48.00 -27.87 -27.22
N CYS A 32 -49.11 -27.43 -27.82
CA CYS A 32 -49.34 -26.01 -28.12
C CYS A 32 -49.38 -25.14 -26.84
N GLY A 33 -50.04 -25.64 -25.79
CA GLY A 33 -50.08 -24.96 -24.50
C GLY A 33 -48.69 -24.81 -23.89
N ILE A 34 -47.87 -25.84 -23.93
CA ILE A 34 -46.46 -25.82 -23.49
C ILE A 34 -45.64 -24.86 -24.38
N ALA A 35 -45.79 -24.94 -25.69
CA ALA A 35 -45.09 -24.08 -26.63
C ALA A 35 -45.45 -22.60 -26.42
N LEU A 36 -46.75 -22.29 -26.23
CA LEU A 36 -47.21 -20.96 -25.87
C LEU A 36 -46.67 -20.49 -24.51
N TYR A 37 -46.67 -21.38 -23.51
CA TYR A 37 -46.10 -21.10 -22.19
C TYR A 37 -44.60 -20.75 -22.25
N TYR A 38 -43.82 -21.57 -22.94
CA TYR A 38 -42.36 -21.29 -23.09
C TYR A 38 -42.07 -20.15 -24.07
N SER A 39 -42.89 -19.94 -25.12
CA SER A 39 -42.73 -18.80 -26.05
C SER A 39 -43.15 -17.48 -25.42
N SER A 40 -44.17 -17.48 -24.55
CA SER A 40 -44.59 -16.29 -23.80
C SER A 40 -43.78 -16.01 -22.55
N ARG A 41 -42.89 -16.94 -22.17
CA ARG A 41 -42.01 -16.79 -21.03
C ARG A 41 -40.86 -15.87 -21.44
N GLU A 42 -41.14 -14.56 -21.44
CA GLU A 42 -40.11 -13.56 -21.57
C GLU A 42 -39.12 -13.74 -20.41
N ASN A 43 -37.83 -13.74 -20.74
CA ASN A 43 -36.75 -13.78 -19.75
C ASN A 43 -36.70 -12.43 -19.01
N ARG A 44 -37.80 -12.06 -18.38
CA ARG A 44 -37.89 -10.85 -17.58
C ARG A 44 -37.27 -11.14 -16.22
N ARG A 45 -36.36 -10.24 -15.77
CA ARG A 45 -35.90 -10.18 -14.39
C ARG A 45 -36.71 -9.07 -13.71
N PRO A 46 -37.92 -9.38 -13.17
CA PRO A 46 -38.78 -8.37 -12.60
C PRO A 46 -38.09 -7.70 -11.41
N GLY A 47 -37.97 -6.38 -11.46
CA GLY A 47 -37.27 -5.59 -10.45
C GLY A 47 -35.76 -5.42 -10.68
N GLU A 48 -35.20 -5.97 -11.77
CA GLU A 48 -33.77 -5.86 -12.12
C GLU A 48 -33.57 -5.36 -13.57
N GLU A 49 -34.60 -4.78 -14.20
CA GLU A 49 -34.58 -4.42 -15.62
C GLU A 49 -33.54 -3.35 -15.96
N TYR A 50 -33.24 -2.47 -15.00
CA TYR A 50 -32.27 -1.37 -15.15
C TYR A 50 -31.02 -1.54 -14.30
N GLY A 51 -31.03 -2.52 -13.36
CA GLY A 51 -29.94 -2.82 -12.48
C GLY A 51 -30.37 -3.61 -11.26
N SER A 52 -29.48 -4.46 -10.76
CA SER A 52 -29.73 -5.36 -9.63
C SER A 52 -29.04 -4.92 -8.33
N ALA A 53 -28.44 -3.70 -8.32
CA ALA A 53 -27.73 -3.20 -7.15
C ALA A 53 -28.69 -3.01 -5.97
N LYS A 54 -28.23 -3.43 -4.80
CA LYS A 54 -28.98 -3.30 -3.53
C LYS A 54 -28.00 -3.21 -2.36
N TRP A 55 -28.50 -2.77 -1.22
CA TRP A 55 -27.72 -2.77 0.01
C TRP A 55 -27.68 -4.16 0.66
N GLY A 56 -26.46 -4.61 0.96
CA GLY A 56 -26.23 -5.83 1.71
C GLY A 56 -26.43 -5.64 3.23
N SER A 57 -26.38 -6.76 3.95
CA SER A 57 -26.58 -6.80 5.40
C SER A 57 -25.26 -7.10 6.14
N PRO A 58 -24.86 -6.27 7.13
CA PRO A 58 -23.70 -6.57 7.98
C PRO A 58 -23.80 -7.94 8.67
N LYS A 59 -25.00 -8.38 9.00
CA LYS A 59 -25.24 -9.69 9.65
C LYS A 59 -24.95 -10.84 8.71
N GLU A 60 -25.29 -10.71 7.44
CA GLU A 60 -25.02 -11.74 6.43
C GLU A 60 -23.53 -11.83 6.11
N LEU A 61 -22.85 -10.69 5.98
CA LEU A 61 -21.41 -10.66 5.79
C LEU A 61 -20.67 -11.34 6.95
N ASN A 62 -21.06 -11.03 8.20
CA ASN A 62 -20.44 -11.70 9.35
C ASN A 62 -20.73 -13.21 9.39
N ARG A 63 -21.93 -13.65 9.00
CA ARG A 63 -22.23 -15.09 8.93
C ARG A 63 -21.31 -15.82 7.96
N LYS A 64 -20.93 -15.17 6.84
CA LYS A 64 -20.07 -15.73 5.80
C LYS A 64 -18.58 -15.62 6.12
N TYR A 65 -18.14 -14.51 6.65
CA TYR A 65 -16.72 -14.12 6.63
C TYR A 65 -16.08 -13.94 8.00
N MET A 66 -16.86 -13.77 9.07
CA MET A 66 -16.32 -13.66 10.41
C MET A 66 -15.87 -15.03 10.94
N ASP A 67 -14.67 -15.10 11.49
CA ASP A 67 -14.28 -16.24 12.31
C ASP A 67 -15.03 -16.15 13.65
N HIS A 68 -15.99 -17.05 13.83
CA HIS A 68 -16.83 -17.12 15.04
C HIS A 68 -16.17 -17.94 16.15
N GLN A 69 -15.23 -18.82 15.79
CA GLN A 69 -14.52 -19.65 16.75
C GLN A 69 -13.39 -18.87 17.44
N HIS A 70 -12.62 -18.12 16.62
CA HIS A 70 -11.52 -17.31 17.09
C HIS A 70 -11.86 -15.82 16.86
N LYS A 71 -12.62 -15.24 17.80
CA LYS A 71 -13.12 -13.86 17.66
C LYS A 71 -12.01 -12.83 17.50
N ASP A 72 -10.84 -13.12 18.02
CA ASP A 72 -9.66 -12.26 17.91
C ASP A 72 -8.96 -12.39 16.55
N ALA A 73 -9.20 -13.48 15.81
CA ALA A 73 -8.62 -13.71 14.48
C ALA A 73 -9.42 -13.02 13.35
N ASN A 74 -9.85 -11.78 13.58
CA ASN A 74 -10.64 -11.02 12.63
C ASN A 74 -10.08 -9.63 12.38
N ILE A 75 -10.23 -9.16 11.15
CA ILE A 75 -9.99 -7.77 10.72
C ILE A 75 -11.24 -6.95 11.04
N ILE A 76 -11.07 -5.82 11.68
CA ILE A 76 -12.13 -4.87 11.98
C ILE A 76 -12.33 -3.96 10.76
N LEU A 77 -13.47 -4.08 10.08
CA LEU A 77 -13.79 -3.26 8.91
C LEU A 77 -14.71 -2.08 9.25
N THR A 78 -15.78 -2.35 9.97
CA THR A 78 -16.75 -1.33 10.42
C THR A 78 -17.19 -1.61 11.85
N GLN A 79 -18.19 -0.88 12.36
CA GLN A 79 -18.71 -1.14 13.70
C GLN A 79 -19.22 -2.57 13.86
N ARG A 80 -19.86 -3.11 12.84
CA ARG A 80 -20.51 -4.44 12.90
C ARG A 80 -19.82 -5.51 12.07
N VAL A 81 -19.09 -5.14 11.01
CA VAL A 81 -18.50 -6.13 10.08
C VAL A 81 -17.08 -6.49 10.46
N ARG A 82 -16.82 -7.79 10.42
CA ARG A 82 -15.52 -8.43 10.65
C ARG A 82 -15.18 -9.35 9.50
N LEU A 83 -13.90 -9.48 9.19
CA LEU A 83 -13.38 -10.43 8.18
C LEU A 83 -12.35 -11.33 8.86
N GLY A 84 -12.57 -12.64 8.83
CA GLY A 84 -11.62 -13.63 9.32
C GLY A 84 -10.30 -13.58 8.54
N MET A 85 -9.19 -13.74 9.23
CA MET A 85 -7.86 -13.64 8.64
C MET A 85 -7.46 -14.88 7.84
N ASP A 86 -8.12 -16.03 8.03
CA ASP A 86 -7.84 -17.21 7.22
C ASP A 86 -8.48 -17.11 5.83
N GLY A 87 -7.64 -16.78 4.85
CA GLY A 87 -8.06 -16.64 3.45
C GLY A 87 -8.51 -17.96 2.79
N TYR A 88 -8.18 -19.12 3.34
CA TYR A 88 -8.68 -20.41 2.83
C TYR A 88 -10.13 -20.65 3.26
N ILE A 89 -10.49 -20.25 4.47
CA ILE A 89 -11.86 -20.36 4.99
C ILE A 89 -12.76 -19.31 4.33
N THR A 90 -12.32 -18.06 4.37
CA THR A 90 -13.13 -16.93 3.87
C THR A 90 -13.17 -16.83 2.35
N GLN A 91 -12.27 -17.49 1.63
CA GLN A 91 -12.06 -17.34 0.18
C GLN A 91 -11.83 -15.87 -0.23
N ARG A 92 -11.33 -15.07 0.72
CA ARG A 92 -10.97 -13.67 0.54
C ARG A 92 -9.53 -13.45 1.01
N ASN A 93 -8.83 -12.50 0.39
CA ASN A 93 -7.53 -12.09 0.88
C ASN A 93 -7.67 -11.08 2.04
N MET A 94 -6.59 -10.87 2.77
CA MET A 94 -6.52 -9.87 3.84
C MET A 94 -6.18 -8.46 3.33
N ASN A 95 -6.14 -8.28 1.98
CA ASN A 95 -5.83 -6.98 1.40
C ASN A 95 -7.05 -6.07 1.51
N VAL A 96 -6.84 -4.90 2.09
CA VAL A 96 -7.88 -3.90 2.30
C VAL A 96 -7.43 -2.58 1.70
N LEU A 97 -8.20 -2.04 0.76
CA LEU A 97 -8.05 -0.68 0.29
C LEU A 97 -8.95 0.24 1.10
N VAL A 98 -8.35 1.18 1.82
CA VAL A 98 -9.06 2.20 2.59
C VAL A 98 -8.94 3.54 1.90
N VAL A 99 -10.08 4.09 1.47
CA VAL A 99 -10.15 5.39 0.79
C VAL A 99 -10.90 6.38 1.65
N GLY A 100 -10.30 7.54 1.89
CA GLY A 100 -10.99 8.59 2.63
C GLY A 100 -10.20 9.90 2.68
N GLY A 101 -10.87 11.01 2.46
CA GLY A 101 -10.26 12.34 2.46
C GLY A 101 -9.53 12.68 3.75
N SER A 102 -8.86 13.84 3.76
CA SER A 102 -8.23 14.34 4.98
C SER A 102 -9.29 14.53 6.07
N GLY A 103 -8.98 14.15 7.31
CA GLY A 103 -9.93 14.21 8.42
C GLY A 103 -11.03 13.14 8.43
N SER A 104 -11.12 12.24 7.44
CA SER A 104 -12.12 11.15 7.43
C SER A 104 -11.91 10.13 8.55
N GLY A 105 -10.76 10.15 9.21
CA GLY A 105 -10.40 9.29 10.33
C GLY A 105 -9.87 7.92 9.93
N LYS A 106 -9.15 7.82 8.82
CA LYS A 106 -8.48 6.58 8.35
C LYS A 106 -7.69 5.91 9.46
N THR A 107 -6.76 6.63 10.07
CA THR A 107 -5.94 6.16 11.19
C THR A 107 -6.81 5.74 12.39
N ARG A 108 -7.79 6.57 12.77
CA ARG A 108 -8.65 6.35 13.94
C ARG A 108 -9.62 5.19 13.80
N PHE A 109 -10.26 5.04 12.63
CA PHE A 109 -11.37 4.10 12.45
C PHE A 109 -10.94 2.78 11.81
N PHE A 110 -9.73 2.73 11.19
CA PHE A 110 -9.21 1.51 10.58
C PHE A 110 -7.84 1.08 11.16
N CYS A 111 -6.80 1.94 11.12
CA CYS A 111 -5.46 1.54 11.56
C CYS A 111 -5.44 1.18 13.05
N LYS A 112 -5.79 2.12 13.93
CA LYS A 112 -5.77 1.91 15.38
C LYS A 112 -6.56 0.69 15.85
N PRO A 113 -7.84 0.48 15.48
CA PRO A 113 -8.58 -0.67 15.97
C PRO A 113 -7.97 -2.01 15.52
N ASN A 114 -7.39 -2.06 14.33
CA ASN A 114 -6.76 -3.26 13.83
C ASN A 114 -5.40 -3.56 14.49
N ILE A 115 -4.61 -2.54 14.80
CA ILE A 115 -3.37 -2.70 15.58
C ILE A 115 -3.70 -3.05 17.03
N TYR A 116 -4.72 -2.44 17.62
CA TYR A 116 -5.15 -2.72 18.99
C TYR A 116 -5.69 -4.15 19.18
N SER A 117 -6.10 -4.81 18.10
CA SER A 117 -6.49 -6.22 18.16
C SER A 117 -5.34 -7.15 18.55
N ALA A 118 -4.09 -6.78 18.30
CA ALA A 118 -2.86 -7.50 18.67
C ALA A 118 -2.94 -9.01 18.30
N ASN A 119 -3.43 -9.31 17.09
CA ASN A 119 -3.82 -10.66 16.67
C ASN A 119 -2.95 -11.28 15.59
N CYS A 120 -1.97 -10.55 15.07
CA CYS A 120 -1.04 -10.98 14.04
C CYS A 120 0.27 -10.21 14.18
N SER A 121 1.26 -10.48 13.37
CA SER A 121 2.44 -9.63 13.29
C SER A 121 2.17 -8.43 12.39
N TYR A 122 2.89 -7.35 12.62
CA TYR A 122 2.63 -6.07 11.97
C TYR A 122 3.89 -5.46 11.37
N LEU A 123 3.77 -4.94 10.15
CA LEU A 123 4.68 -3.95 9.56
C LEU A 123 3.86 -2.69 9.31
N ILE A 124 4.20 -1.59 9.97
CA ILE A 124 3.34 -0.40 10.05
C ILE A 124 4.10 0.82 9.54
N THR A 125 3.56 1.50 8.53
CA THR A 125 4.00 2.86 8.19
C THR A 125 3.27 3.86 9.08
N ASP A 126 4.01 4.68 9.80
CA ASP A 126 3.48 5.67 10.74
C ASP A 126 4.09 7.05 10.50
N PRO A 127 3.49 7.87 9.61
CA PRO A 127 4.06 9.15 9.18
C PRO A 127 4.24 10.19 10.29
N LYS A 128 3.61 10.01 11.43
CA LYS A 128 3.63 10.98 12.55
C LYS A 128 4.06 10.37 13.88
N GLY A 129 4.42 9.09 13.91
CA GLY A 129 4.65 8.35 15.13
C GLY A 129 3.39 8.24 16.03
N GLU A 130 2.20 8.54 15.50
CA GLU A 130 0.94 8.49 16.25
C GLU A 130 0.54 7.06 16.60
N LEU A 131 0.72 6.12 15.66
CA LEU A 131 0.37 4.72 15.85
C LEU A 131 1.29 4.06 16.87
N LEU A 132 2.60 4.33 16.78
CA LEU A 132 3.58 3.83 17.76
C LEU A 132 3.26 4.33 19.16
N ARG A 133 3.11 5.64 19.34
CA ARG A 133 2.78 6.22 20.66
C ARG A 133 1.48 5.68 21.24
N ALA A 134 0.50 5.38 20.37
CA ALA A 134 -0.81 4.91 20.79
C ALA A 134 -0.85 3.41 21.09
N ALA A 135 -0.15 2.58 20.33
CA ALA A 135 -0.27 1.13 20.37
C ALA A 135 0.93 0.40 20.99
N GLY A 136 2.11 1.03 21.00
CA GLY A 136 3.35 0.36 21.40
C GLY A 136 3.31 -0.26 22.80
N ALA A 137 2.75 0.44 23.79
CA ALA A 137 2.60 -0.07 25.14
C ALA A 137 1.67 -1.30 25.23
N LEU A 138 0.57 -1.29 24.47
CA LEU A 138 -0.33 -2.43 24.36
C LEU A 138 0.39 -3.63 23.74
N LEU A 139 1.09 -3.43 22.63
CA LEU A 139 1.79 -4.51 21.93
C LEU A 139 2.88 -5.12 22.81
N ALA A 140 3.69 -4.30 23.47
CA ALA A 140 4.70 -4.78 24.43
C ALA A 140 4.06 -5.57 25.58
N ALA A 141 2.95 -5.11 26.16
CA ALA A 141 2.21 -5.81 27.19
C ALA A 141 1.59 -7.15 26.72
N GLN A 142 1.32 -7.29 25.42
CA GLN A 142 0.82 -8.52 24.79
C GLN A 142 1.95 -9.47 24.32
N GLY A 143 3.21 -9.17 24.70
CA GLY A 143 4.38 -10.00 24.40
C GLY A 143 4.92 -9.84 22.97
N TYR A 144 4.64 -8.71 22.31
CA TYR A 144 5.26 -8.40 21.03
C TYR A 144 6.69 -7.93 21.19
N GLU A 145 7.55 -8.39 20.31
CA GLU A 145 8.80 -7.72 20.04
C GLU A 145 8.50 -6.49 19.18
N VAL A 146 8.64 -5.29 19.77
CA VAL A 146 8.41 -4.02 19.09
C VAL A 146 9.73 -3.49 18.58
N ARG A 147 9.83 -3.28 17.26
CA ARG A 147 10.97 -2.66 16.59
C ARG A 147 10.53 -1.39 15.90
N VAL A 148 11.44 -0.42 15.85
CA VAL A 148 11.13 0.89 15.29
C VAL A 148 12.25 1.34 14.36
N PHE A 149 11.93 1.54 13.08
CA PHE A 149 12.79 2.22 12.14
C PHE A 149 12.33 3.67 12.04
N ASN A 150 13.09 4.58 12.64
CA ASN A 150 12.66 5.96 12.86
C ASN A 150 13.51 6.95 12.03
N LEU A 151 12.92 7.45 10.94
CA LEU A 151 13.54 8.48 10.12
C LEU A 151 13.16 9.91 10.55
N ILE A 152 12.22 10.05 11.53
CA ILE A 152 11.87 11.35 12.11
C ILE A 152 12.92 11.72 13.16
N ASP A 153 13.30 10.77 14.00
CA ASP A 153 14.33 10.91 15.03
C ASP A 153 15.20 9.64 15.03
N PRO A 154 16.27 9.61 14.22
CA PRO A 154 17.15 8.45 14.12
C PRO A 154 17.78 7.99 15.44
N SER A 155 17.90 8.87 16.43
CA SER A 155 18.43 8.52 17.76
C SER A 155 17.53 7.54 18.52
N GLN A 156 16.25 7.44 18.13
CA GLN A 156 15.28 6.51 18.69
C GLN A 156 14.97 5.35 17.73
N SER A 157 15.86 5.06 16.79
CA SER A 157 15.68 3.99 15.79
C SER A 157 16.43 2.73 16.19
N ASP A 158 15.81 1.57 16.00
CA ASP A 158 16.55 0.32 15.88
C ASP A 158 17.27 0.28 14.52
N GLY A 159 18.36 -0.49 14.45
CA GLY A 159 19.17 -0.62 13.26
C GLY A 159 18.49 -1.45 12.15
N TYR A 160 18.63 -1.01 10.91
CA TYR A 160 18.29 -1.75 9.71
C TYR A 160 19.48 -1.72 8.75
N ASN A 161 20.22 -2.84 8.67
CA ASN A 161 21.32 -2.98 7.73
C ASN A 161 20.87 -3.79 6.50
N PRO A 162 20.76 -3.15 5.32
CA PRO A 162 20.36 -3.85 4.10
C PRO A 162 21.28 -4.99 3.68
N PHE A 163 22.57 -4.96 4.06
CA PHE A 163 23.51 -6.04 3.74
C PHE A 163 23.15 -7.36 4.43
N SER A 164 22.53 -7.32 5.60
CA SER A 164 22.11 -8.52 6.35
C SER A 164 21.05 -9.37 5.64
N TYR A 165 20.41 -8.83 4.61
CA TYR A 165 19.37 -9.52 3.82
C TYR A 165 19.84 -9.95 2.43
N ILE A 166 21.11 -9.77 2.12
CA ILE A 166 21.73 -10.22 0.88
C ILE A 166 22.14 -11.68 1.05
N HIS A 167 21.58 -12.56 0.23
CA HIS A 167 21.88 -14.00 0.24
C HIS A 167 22.32 -14.50 -1.14
N SER A 168 22.29 -13.64 -2.15
CA SER A 168 22.72 -13.96 -3.52
C SER A 168 23.13 -12.70 -4.26
N GLU A 169 23.89 -12.86 -5.34
CA GLU A 169 24.29 -11.75 -6.22
C GLU A 169 23.05 -11.02 -6.80
N LYS A 170 21.97 -11.77 -7.02
CA LYS A 170 20.70 -11.19 -7.48
C LYS A 170 20.10 -10.21 -6.47
N ASP A 171 20.25 -10.47 -5.17
CA ASP A 171 19.74 -9.59 -4.13
C ASP A 171 20.48 -8.26 -4.14
N VAL A 172 21.79 -8.26 -4.41
CA VAL A 172 22.58 -7.02 -4.59
C VAL A 172 22.03 -6.20 -5.75
N LEU A 173 21.85 -6.81 -6.92
CA LEU A 173 21.31 -6.11 -8.09
C LEU A 173 19.91 -5.52 -7.81
N THR A 174 19.05 -6.28 -7.13
CA THR A 174 17.72 -5.82 -6.75
C THR A 174 17.78 -4.64 -5.77
N LEU A 175 18.70 -4.67 -4.81
CA LEU A 175 18.86 -3.61 -3.82
C LEU A 175 19.34 -2.31 -4.46
N ILE A 176 20.35 -2.40 -5.35
CA ILE A 176 20.89 -1.24 -6.08
C ILE A 176 19.85 -0.65 -7.04
N ASP A 177 19.15 -1.51 -7.79
CA ASP A 177 18.07 -1.05 -8.69
C ASP A 177 16.97 -0.30 -7.91
N ASN A 178 16.60 -0.83 -6.74
CA ASN A 178 15.64 -0.17 -5.84
C ASN A 178 16.18 1.18 -5.32
N LEU A 179 17.46 1.24 -4.93
CA LEU A 179 18.12 2.47 -4.50
C LEU A 179 18.08 3.53 -5.61
N ILE A 180 18.53 3.18 -6.80
CA ILE A 180 18.62 4.10 -7.95
C ILE A 180 17.22 4.61 -8.33
N LYS A 181 16.25 3.73 -8.49
CA LYS A 181 14.88 4.11 -8.89
C LYS A 181 14.19 5.01 -7.88
N ASN A 182 14.41 4.77 -6.60
CA ASN A 182 13.76 5.56 -5.55
C ASN A 182 14.51 6.88 -5.23
N THR A 183 15.75 7.02 -5.67
CA THR A 183 16.53 8.27 -5.49
C THR A 183 16.57 9.12 -6.76
N THR A 184 16.16 8.59 -7.91
CA THR A 184 16.08 9.35 -9.17
C THR A 184 14.74 10.10 -9.24
N PRO A 185 14.74 11.43 -9.48
CA PRO A 185 13.51 12.18 -9.62
C PRO A 185 12.65 11.65 -10.77
N ARG A 186 11.35 11.45 -10.53
CA ARG A 186 10.40 10.91 -11.52
C ARG A 186 10.30 11.70 -12.83
N ASN A 187 10.65 12.99 -12.79
CA ASN A 187 10.63 13.89 -13.94
C ASN A 187 12.03 14.12 -14.54
N ALA A 188 13.05 13.42 -14.06
CA ALA A 188 14.35 13.46 -14.71
C ALA A 188 14.16 12.87 -16.13
N SER A 189 14.28 13.72 -17.15
CA SER A 189 14.40 13.27 -18.54
C SER A 189 15.52 12.23 -18.54
N SER A 190 15.24 11.06 -19.10
CA SER A 190 16.13 9.91 -19.14
C SER A 190 17.58 10.35 -19.31
N ASN A 191 18.35 10.30 -18.22
CA ASN A 191 19.80 10.25 -18.35
C ASN A 191 20.09 9.09 -19.28
N ASP A 192 21.07 9.26 -20.17
CA ASP A 192 21.51 8.20 -21.06
C ASP A 192 21.63 6.91 -20.24
N PRO A 193 20.94 5.81 -20.62
CA PRO A 193 20.97 4.53 -19.89
C PRO A 193 22.39 4.01 -19.61
N PHE A 194 23.37 4.56 -20.29
CA PHE A 194 24.78 4.26 -20.12
C PHE A 194 25.30 4.65 -18.72
N TRP A 195 24.96 5.86 -18.24
CA TRP A 195 25.41 6.36 -16.93
C TRP A 195 24.87 5.53 -15.79
N GLU A 196 23.57 5.24 -15.84
CA GLU A 196 22.88 4.42 -14.85
C GLU A 196 23.46 3.00 -14.78
N ARG A 197 23.74 2.38 -15.95
CA ARG A 197 24.37 1.05 -16.00
C ARG A 197 25.78 1.04 -15.46
N GLY A 198 26.55 2.12 -15.68
CA GLY A 198 27.89 2.27 -15.11
C GLY A 198 27.86 2.38 -13.59
N GLU A 199 26.91 3.15 -13.05
CA GLU A 199 26.68 3.28 -11.62
C GLU A 199 26.26 1.93 -11.00
N ILE A 200 25.27 1.25 -11.59
CA ILE A 200 24.88 -0.11 -11.17
C ILE A 200 26.06 -1.07 -11.14
N ALA A 201 26.93 -1.02 -12.13
CA ALA A 201 28.10 -1.91 -12.19
C ALA A 201 29.10 -1.61 -11.07
N LEU A 202 29.40 -0.32 -10.80
CA LEU A 202 30.30 0.08 -9.73
C LEU A 202 29.74 -0.30 -8.36
N ASP A 203 28.51 0.12 -8.05
CA ASP A 203 27.87 -0.15 -6.76
C ASP A 203 27.72 -1.66 -6.52
N SER A 204 27.39 -2.43 -7.58
CA SER A 204 27.33 -3.89 -7.50
C SER A 204 28.68 -4.52 -7.22
N ALA A 205 29.74 -4.03 -7.86
CA ALA A 205 31.09 -4.53 -7.63
C ALA A 205 31.51 -4.32 -6.17
N LEU A 206 31.33 -3.10 -5.64
CA LEU A 206 31.69 -2.76 -4.27
C LEU A 206 30.87 -3.56 -3.25
N MET A 207 29.55 -3.63 -3.44
CA MET A 207 28.67 -4.34 -2.53
C MET A 207 28.93 -5.84 -2.54
N LEU A 208 29.13 -6.45 -3.71
CA LEU A 208 29.48 -7.86 -3.83
C LEU A 208 30.85 -8.17 -3.19
N TYR A 209 31.81 -7.27 -3.34
CA TYR A 209 33.11 -7.41 -2.68
C TYR A 209 32.92 -7.44 -1.15
N LEU A 210 32.19 -6.47 -0.59
CA LEU A 210 31.94 -6.41 0.86
C LEU A 210 31.20 -7.66 1.38
N VAL A 211 30.22 -8.16 0.66
CA VAL A 211 29.45 -9.33 1.09
C VAL A 211 30.26 -10.61 1.05
N SER A 212 31.22 -10.75 0.10
CA SER A 212 32.01 -11.96 -0.04
C SER A 212 33.32 -11.97 0.76
N GLU A 213 33.99 -10.82 0.86
CA GLU A 213 35.36 -10.76 1.36
C GLU A 213 35.50 -10.01 2.70
N ALA A 214 34.54 -9.12 3.03
CA ALA A 214 34.64 -8.33 4.26
C ALA A 214 33.96 -9.03 5.45
N PRO A 215 34.48 -8.81 6.70
CA PRO A 215 33.79 -9.25 7.90
C PRO A 215 32.43 -8.58 8.04
N SER A 216 31.51 -9.23 8.79
CA SER A 216 30.11 -8.79 8.91
C SER A 216 29.94 -7.37 9.43
N GLU A 217 30.86 -6.93 10.28
CA GLU A 217 30.88 -5.59 10.87
C GLU A 217 31.15 -4.49 9.84
N GLU A 218 31.83 -4.83 8.73
CA GLU A 218 32.18 -3.94 7.64
C GLU A 218 31.17 -4.00 6.47
N GLN A 219 30.25 -4.94 6.51
CA GLN A 219 29.20 -5.09 5.49
C GLN A 219 28.09 -4.03 5.71
N ASN A 220 28.34 -2.78 5.33
CA ASN A 220 27.42 -1.65 5.49
C ASN A 220 27.71 -0.53 4.47
N PHE A 221 26.81 0.44 4.38
CA PHE A 221 26.98 1.58 3.45
C PHE A 221 28.13 2.51 3.80
N GLU A 222 28.47 2.67 5.07
CA GLU A 222 29.60 3.49 5.50
C GLU A 222 30.92 2.96 4.89
N THR A 223 31.15 1.66 5.02
CA THR A 223 32.32 0.99 4.42
C THR A 223 32.29 1.06 2.89
N LEU A 224 31.10 0.88 2.28
CA LEU A 224 30.96 1.01 0.83
C LEU A 224 31.39 2.40 0.33
N ILE A 225 30.95 3.45 1.00
CA ILE A 225 31.34 4.83 0.66
C ILE A 225 32.83 5.06 0.92
N TYR A 226 33.36 4.51 2.01
CA TYR A 226 34.79 4.55 2.28
C TYR A 226 35.58 3.93 1.14
N MET A 227 35.20 2.77 0.65
CA MET A 227 35.84 2.15 -0.53
C MET A 227 35.71 3.02 -1.78
N MET A 228 34.57 3.66 -2.00
CA MET A 228 34.35 4.54 -3.16
C MET A 228 35.28 5.74 -3.18
N ASN A 229 35.72 6.26 -2.03
CA ASN A 229 36.70 7.32 -1.95
C ASN A 229 38.08 6.92 -2.52
N PHE A 230 38.35 5.64 -2.66
CA PHE A 230 39.57 5.11 -3.29
C PHE A 230 39.39 4.79 -4.78
N ALA A 231 38.23 5.08 -5.37
CA ALA A 231 37.95 4.95 -6.80
C ALA A 231 38.46 6.19 -7.58
N ASP A 232 39.68 6.65 -7.29
CA ASP A 232 40.25 7.81 -7.97
C ASP A 232 40.56 7.50 -9.46
N VAL A 233 40.14 8.41 -10.35
CA VAL A 233 40.33 8.28 -11.80
C VAL A 233 41.11 9.50 -12.30
N LYS A 234 42.34 9.30 -12.78
CA LYS A 234 43.14 10.33 -13.41
C LYS A 234 42.85 10.37 -14.91
N GLU A 235 42.36 11.51 -15.38
CA GLU A 235 41.93 11.70 -16.78
C GLU A 235 43.13 11.67 -17.78
N GLU A 236 44.31 12.06 -17.31
CA GLU A 236 45.50 12.25 -18.14
C GLU A 236 46.45 11.03 -18.12
N ASP A 237 46.18 10.06 -17.26
CA ASP A 237 47.05 8.89 -17.08
C ASP A 237 46.26 7.58 -17.15
N GLU A 238 46.21 6.98 -18.31
CA GLU A 238 45.52 5.68 -18.53
C GLU A 238 46.21 4.50 -17.81
N GLN A 239 47.46 4.68 -17.40
CA GLN A 239 48.19 3.64 -16.67
C GLN A 239 48.03 3.76 -15.15
N TYR A 240 47.42 4.87 -14.68
CA TYR A 240 47.16 5.04 -13.26
C TYR A 240 46.23 3.94 -12.73
N ARG A 241 46.61 3.38 -11.61
CA ARG A 241 45.83 2.39 -10.87
C ARG A 241 45.50 2.94 -9.50
N SER A 242 44.21 3.08 -9.22
CA SER A 242 43.72 3.49 -7.89
C SER A 242 43.93 2.35 -6.87
N PRO A 243 43.91 2.65 -5.57
CA PRO A 243 43.90 1.59 -4.55
C PRO A 243 42.73 0.61 -4.74
N LEU A 244 41.59 1.06 -5.23
CA LEU A 244 40.46 0.20 -5.54
C LEU A 244 40.77 -0.75 -6.72
N ASP A 245 41.47 -0.27 -7.76
CA ASP A 245 41.93 -1.13 -8.87
C ASP A 245 42.84 -2.25 -8.37
N MET A 246 43.74 -1.94 -7.42
CA MET A 246 44.64 -2.93 -6.84
C MET A 246 43.87 -3.99 -6.04
N LEU A 247 42.84 -3.56 -5.30
CA LEU A 247 42.00 -4.47 -4.52
C LEU A 247 41.24 -5.47 -5.42
N PHE A 248 40.59 -4.97 -6.47
CA PHE A 248 39.89 -5.86 -7.43
C PHE A 248 40.83 -6.74 -8.24
N ARG A 249 42.03 -6.28 -8.54
CA ARG A 249 43.05 -7.09 -9.20
C ARG A 249 43.53 -8.22 -8.30
N ALA A 250 43.77 -7.97 -7.02
CA ALA A 250 44.11 -9.03 -6.07
C ALA A 250 43.02 -10.10 -6.00
N LEU A 251 41.75 -9.69 -5.95
CA LEU A 251 40.62 -10.61 -6.00
C LEU A 251 40.57 -11.38 -7.34
N GLU A 252 40.83 -10.73 -8.47
CA GLU A 252 40.88 -11.37 -9.78
C GLU A 252 41.98 -12.44 -9.88
N GLU A 253 43.14 -12.18 -9.28
CA GLU A 253 44.25 -13.15 -9.22
C GLU A 253 43.89 -14.39 -8.40
N GLU A 254 43.14 -14.23 -7.32
CA GLU A 254 42.69 -15.34 -6.47
C GLU A 254 41.43 -16.04 -7.04
N GLN A 255 40.47 -15.25 -7.52
CA GLN A 255 39.16 -15.71 -7.97
C GLN A 255 38.76 -15.07 -9.32
N PRO A 256 39.30 -15.51 -10.47
CA PRO A 256 39.10 -14.86 -11.77
C PRO A 256 37.66 -14.82 -12.25
N ASN A 257 36.79 -15.70 -11.73
CA ASN A 257 35.39 -15.78 -12.08
C ASN A 257 34.44 -15.07 -11.10
N HIS A 258 35.00 -14.40 -10.08
CA HIS A 258 34.20 -13.71 -9.08
C HIS A 258 33.28 -12.65 -9.69
N VAL A 259 32.00 -12.59 -9.27
CA VAL A 259 31.00 -11.69 -9.88
C VAL A 259 31.37 -10.23 -9.64
N ALA A 260 31.93 -9.89 -8.48
CA ALA A 260 32.39 -8.54 -8.18
C ALA A 260 33.45 -8.05 -9.17
N VAL A 261 34.42 -8.91 -9.53
CA VAL A 261 35.47 -8.62 -10.54
C VAL A 261 34.83 -8.34 -11.90
N LYS A 262 33.84 -9.15 -12.32
CA LYS A 262 33.14 -8.96 -13.59
C LYS A 262 32.36 -7.64 -13.62
N GLN A 263 31.69 -7.28 -12.54
CA GLN A 263 30.98 -6.01 -12.44
C GLN A 263 31.97 -4.83 -12.45
N TYR A 264 33.08 -4.93 -11.74
CA TYR A 264 34.12 -3.90 -11.76
C TYR A 264 34.75 -3.74 -13.15
N ALA A 265 34.99 -4.82 -13.87
CA ALA A 265 35.47 -4.79 -15.25
C ALA A 265 34.49 -4.08 -16.20
N ILE A 266 33.17 -4.21 -16.00
CA ILE A 266 32.16 -3.46 -16.76
C ILE A 266 32.27 -1.96 -16.48
N PHE A 267 32.38 -1.55 -15.22
CA PHE A 267 32.60 -0.15 -14.85
C PHE A 267 33.88 0.42 -15.49
N LYS A 268 34.98 -0.33 -15.50
CA LYS A 268 36.29 0.09 -16.07
C LYS A 268 36.29 0.20 -17.60
N GLN A 269 35.26 -0.28 -18.31
CA GLN A 269 35.07 0.00 -19.74
C GLN A 269 34.73 1.46 -20.02
N ALA A 270 34.27 2.21 -19.02
CA ALA A 270 34.05 3.64 -19.15
C ALA A 270 35.40 4.37 -19.22
N ALA A 271 35.55 5.25 -20.21
CA ALA A 271 36.76 6.06 -20.38
C ALA A 271 36.88 7.15 -19.31
N GLY A 272 38.08 7.59 -19.00
CA GLY A 272 38.49 8.50 -17.94
C GLY A 272 37.45 9.48 -17.39
N LYS A 273 37.03 10.49 -18.18
CA LYS A 273 36.00 11.48 -17.74
C LYS A 273 34.67 10.82 -17.39
N THR A 274 34.28 9.81 -18.15
CA THR A 274 33.03 9.09 -17.94
C THR A 274 33.08 8.28 -16.64
N ALA A 275 34.15 7.54 -16.40
CA ALA A 275 34.33 6.79 -15.16
C ALA A 275 34.31 7.70 -13.92
N LYS A 276 35.01 8.88 -14.00
CA LYS A 276 34.98 9.88 -12.94
C LYS A 276 33.56 10.41 -12.67
N SER A 277 32.78 10.68 -13.72
CA SER A 277 31.41 11.15 -13.56
C SER A 277 30.52 10.06 -12.93
N ILE A 278 30.71 8.78 -13.27
CA ILE A 278 29.98 7.67 -12.64
C ILE A 278 30.29 7.61 -11.14
N VAL A 279 31.57 7.67 -10.76
CA VAL A 279 31.99 7.67 -9.34
C VAL A 279 31.35 8.84 -8.57
N VAL A 280 31.39 10.06 -9.16
CA VAL A 280 30.78 11.23 -8.52
C VAL A 280 29.26 11.06 -8.37
N THR A 281 28.57 10.52 -9.39
CA THR A 281 27.11 10.30 -9.33
C THR A 281 26.77 9.30 -8.23
N ALA A 282 27.47 8.17 -8.16
CA ALA A 282 27.30 7.17 -7.11
C ALA A 282 27.58 7.75 -5.72
N ALA A 283 28.69 8.50 -5.57
CA ALA A 283 29.03 9.13 -4.29
C ALA A 283 27.98 10.15 -3.84
N VAL A 284 27.43 10.96 -4.74
CA VAL A 284 26.36 11.92 -4.43
C VAL A 284 25.08 11.20 -4.01
N ARG A 285 24.72 10.12 -4.68
CA ARG A 285 23.55 9.30 -4.33
C ARG A 285 23.66 8.71 -2.93
N LEU A 286 24.83 8.22 -2.57
CA LEU A 286 25.12 7.61 -1.28
C LEU A 286 25.51 8.62 -0.18
N ALA A 287 25.66 9.90 -0.52
CA ALA A 287 26.13 10.94 0.40
C ALA A 287 25.32 11.04 1.71
N THR A 288 24.06 10.64 1.68
CA THR A 288 23.20 10.65 2.85
C THR A 288 23.67 9.70 3.95
N PHE A 289 24.31 8.60 3.58
CA PHE A 289 24.89 7.66 4.55
C PHE A 289 26.20 8.19 5.20
N ASN A 290 26.72 9.34 4.75
CA ASN A 290 27.78 10.08 5.44
C ASN A 290 27.27 10.86 6.65
N ILE A 291 25.95 11.03 6.78
CA ILE A 291 25.36 11.67 7.96
C ILE A 291 25.42 10.67 9.12
N PRO A 292 26.10 10.99 10.24
CA PRO A 292 26.38 10.02 11.29
C PRO A 292 25.15 9.29 11.84
N GLN A 293 24.02 9.99 11.93
CA GLN A 293 22.77 9.41 12.41
C GLN A 293 22.23 8.32 11.47
N TYR A 294 22.33 8.51 10.15
CA TYR A 294 21.88 7.50 9.17
C TYR A 294 22.90 6.39 8.99
N ALA A 295 24.20 6.69 9.07
CA ALA A 295 25.25 5.68 9.11
C ALA A 295 25.03 4.70 10.26
N GLU A 296 24.75 5.21 11.47
CA GLU A 296 24.54 4.38 12.66
C GLU A 296 23.35 3.45 12.54
N ILE A 297 22.19 3.94 12.10
CA ILE A 297 20.97 3.10 11.96
C ILE A 297 21.05 2.10 10.80
N THR A 298 22.02 2.24 9.89
CA THR A 298 22.23 1.30 8.78
C THR A 298 23.46 0.42 8.95
N ARG A 299 24.21 0.57 10.05
CA ARG A 299 25.43 -0.20 10.34
C ARG A 299 25.14 -1.63 10.79
N LYS A 300 24.12 -1.83 11.63
CA LYS A 300 23.72 -3.12 12.20
C LYS A 300 22.25 -3.42 11.92
N ASP A 301 21.89 -4.70 11.90
CA ASP A 301 20.50 -5.12 11.77
C ASP A 301 19.89 -5.57 13.11
N GLU A 302 18.76 -4.99 13.46
CA GLU A 302 17.95 -5.36 14.62
C GLU A 302 16.51 -5.69 14.22
N MET A 303 16.19 -5.60 12.91
CA MET A 303 14.83 -5.84 12.41
C MET A 303 14.48 -7.31 12.37
N ASP A 304 15.39 -8.20 11.94
CA ASP A 304 15.15 -9.63 11.78
C ASP A 304 13.78 -9.91 11.12
N PHE A 305 13.66 -9.55 9.84
CA PHE A 305 12.40 -9.67 9.09
C PHE A 305 11.89 -11.11 9.01
N GLY A 306 12.79 -12.09 8.99
CA GLY A 306 12.43 -13.50 8.93
C GLY A 306 11.53 -13.93 10.09
N SER A 307 11.74 -13.38 11.28
CA SER A 307 10.96 -13.72 12.47
C SER A 307 9.55 -13.10 12.52
N LEU A 308 9.27 -12.09 11.67
CA LEU A 308 7.97 -11.41 11.63
C LEU A 308 6.80 -12.38 11.34
N GLY A 309 7.05 -13.43 10.54
CA GLY A 309 6.06 -14.47 10.23
C GLY A 309 6.07 -15.67 11.19
N GLU A 310 6.96 -15.70 12.19
CA GLU A 310 7.15 -16.83 13.10
C GLU A 310 6.67 -16.55 14.52
N LYS A 311 6.81 -15.32 14.99
CA LYS A 311 6.44 -14.87 16.34
C LYS A 311 5.69 -13.55 16.31
N LYS A 312 5.05 -13.18 17.42
CA LYS A 312 4.40 -11.90 17.57
C LYS A 312 5.43 -10.76 17.53
N LYS A 313 5.50 -10.07 16.42
CA LYS A 313 6.44 -8.96 16.20
C LYS A 313 5.72 -7.78 15.53
N ALA A 314 6.11 -6.58 15.88
CA ALA A 314 5.58 -5.36 15.28
C ALA A 314 6.74 -4.44 14.91
N ILE A 315 6.86 -4.11 13.65
CA ILE A 315 7.86 -3.19 13.11
C ILE A 315 7.13 -1.91 12.72
N PHE A 316 7.55 -0.78 13.28
CA PHE A 316 7.04 0.54 12.94
C PHE A 316 8.08 1.30 12.10
N CYS A 317 7.66 1.79 10.95
CA CYS A 317 8.44 2.67 10.09
C CYS A 317 7.91 4.10 10.26
N LEU A 318 8.64 4.94 10.97
CA LEU A 318 8.32 6.35 11.19
C LEU A 318 8.97 7.18 10.09
N ILE A 319 8.15 7.91 9.34
CA ILE A 319 8.60 8.65 8.15
C ILE A 319 8.18 10.10 8.29
N PRO A 320 9.09 11.09 8.11
CA PRO A 320 8.71 12.49 8.14
C PRO A 320 7.71 12.79 7.00
N VAL A 321 6.74 13.66 7.28
CA VAL A 321 5.68 14.02 6.31
C VAL A 321 6.17 15.08 5.33
N ASP A 322 7.05 15.93 5.79
CA ASP A 322 7.58 17.12 5.11
C ASP A 322 8.89 16.85 4.35
N ASP A 323 9.58 15.77 4.67
CA ASP A 323 10.82 15.37 4.01
C ASP A 323 10.70 13.95 3.43
N SER A 324 10.86 13.84 2.12
CA SER A 324 10.84 12.56 1.41
C SER A 324 12.24 12.06 1.02
N SER A 325 13.30 12.78 1.41
CA SER A 325 14.68 12.49 0.99
C SER A 325 15.13 11.07 1.38
N MET A 326 14.65 10.57 2.53
CA MET A 326 14.99 9.26 3.07
C MET A 326 13.97 8.15 2.77
N ASN A 327 12.91 8.44 2.04
CA ASN A 327 11.85 7.45 1.78
C ASN A 327 12.34 6.22 1.02
N TYR A 328 13.43 6.32 0.28
CA TYR A 328 14.04 5.18 -0.41
C TYR A 328 14.51 4.09 0.57
N LEU A 329 14.97 4.45 1.78
CA LEU A 329 15.33 3.47 2.83
C LEU A 329 14.13 2.61 3.22
N VAL A 330 12.95 3.22 3.30
CA VAL A 330 11.72 2.47 3.58
C VAL A 330 11.33 1.59 2.41
N GLY A 331 11.52 2.04 1.17
CA GLY A 331 11.33 1.22 -0.03
C GLY A 331 12.23 -0.02 -0.05
N MET A 332 13.49 0.14 0.34
CA MET A 332 14.45 -0.94 0.51
C MET A 332 14.00 -1.90 1.62
N LEU A 333 13.62 -1.38 2.78
CA LEU A 333 13.12 -2.13 3.92
C LEU A 333 11.90 -2.98 3.54
N TYR A 334 10.91 -2.41 2.85
CA TYR A 334 9.75 -3.16 2.38
C TYR A 334 10.13 -4.26 1.40
N THR A 335 11.00 -3.95 0.43
CA THR A 335 11.47 -4.92 -0.57
C THR A 335 12.13 -6.12 0.11
N GLN A 336 13.08 -5.87 1.01
CA GLN A 336 13.80 -6.93 1.72
C GLN A 336 12.94 -7.66 2.74
N CYS A 337 12.01 -6.97 3.40
CA CYS A 337 11.05 -7.61 4.29
C CYS A 337 10.18 -8.64 3.55
N PHE A 338 9.61 -8.28 2.39
CA PHE A 338 8.83 -9.23 1.59
C PHE A 338 9.69 -10.39 1.09
N GLN A 339 10.90 -10.13 0.63
CA GLN A 339 11.83 -11.18 0.20
C GLN A 339 12.16 -12.13 1.35
N ALA A 340 12.46 -11.61 2.53
CA ALA A 340 12.76 -12.41 3.72
C ALA A 340 11.56 -13.27 4.15
N LEU A 341 10.34 -12.70 4.15
CA LEU A 341 9.11 -13.42 4.48
C LEU A 341 8.80 -14.54 3.49
N TYR A 342 8.92 -14.27 2.18
CA TYR A 342 8.68 -15.27 1.15
C TYR A 342 9.72 -16.40 1.23
N ARG A 343 11.00 -16.07 1.34
CA ARG A 343 12.08 -17.04 1.53
C ARG A 343 11.85 -17.91 2.76
N ARG A 344 11.48 -17.30 3.88
CA ARG A 344 11.21 -18.02 5.13
C ARG A 344 10.00 -18.95 5.02
N ALA A 345 8.94 -18.49 4.37
CA ALA A 345 7.75 -19.29 4.11
C ALA A 345 8.07 -20.50 3.23
N ASP A 346 8.78 -20.29 2.13
CA ASP A 346 9.11 -21.36 1.17
C ASP A 346 10.09 -22.38 1.78
N ALA A 347 11.14 -21.90 2.46
CA ALA A 347 12.19 -22.77 2.99
C ALA A 347 11.74 -23.60 4.21
N LYS A 348 10.83 -23.08 5.05
CA LYS A 348 10.52 -23.69 6.35
C LYS A 348 9.06 -24.10 6.54
N TYR A 349 8.13 -23.46 5.83
CA TYR A 349 6.70 -23.57 6.10
C TYR A 349 5.83 -23.93 4.88
N ASN A 350 6.41 -24.57 3.87
CA ASN A 350 5.70 -24.99 2.66
C ASN A 350 4.88 -23.86 1.99
N GLY A 351 5.45 -22.66 1.94
CA GLY A 351 4.86 -21.49 1.29
C GLY A 351 3.83 -20.74 2.13
N ARG A 352 3.66 -21.03 3.45
CA ARG A 352 2.70 -20.30 4.29
C ARG A 352 3.26 -20.04 5.68
N LEU A 353 3.38 -18.78 6.05
CA LEU A 353 3.84 -18.35 7.37
C LEU A 353 2.87 -18.81 8.48
N PRO A 354 3.38 -19.29 9.63
CA PRO A 354 2.56 -19.73 10.76
C PRO A 354 1.80 -18.59 11.44
N VAL A 355 2.42 -17.40 11.52
CA VAL A 355 1.79 -16.20 12.06
C VAL A 355 1.38 -15.30 10.90
N PRO A 356 0.09 -14.88 10.81
CA PRO A 356 -0.32 -13.91 9.81
C PRO A 356 0.46 -12.61 9.95
N VAL A 357 0.85 -12.02 8.82
CA VAL A 357 1.53 -10.72 8.79
C VAL A 357 0.63 -9.70 8.13
N ARG A 358 0.36 -8.59 8.81
CA ARG A 358 -0.39 -7.47 8.23
C ARG A 358 0.52 -6.26 8.05
N VAL A 359 0.59 -5.81 6.82
CA VAL A 359 1.31 -4.59 6.44
C VAL A 359 0.29 -3.46 6.39
N ILE A 360 0.36 -2.52 7.34
CA ILE A 360 -0.56 -1.38 7.45
C ILE A 360 0.19 -0.13 6.99
N GLN A 361 -0.16 0.38 5.81
CA GLN A 361 0.54 1.50 5.19
C GLN A 361 -0.33 2.77 5.27
N ASP A 362 -0.25 3.46 6.42
CA ASP A 362 -0.91 4.75 6.54
C ASP A 362 -0.19 5.78 5.65
N GLU A 363 -0.94 6.55 4.90
CA GLU A 363 -0.43 7.44 3.83
C GLU A 363 0.43 6.72 2.78
N TRP A 364 -0.01 5.55 2.32
CA TRP A 364 0.68 4.68 1.37
C TRP A 364 1.32 5.39 0.18
N ALA A 365 0.69 6.43 -0.35
CA ALA A 365 1.17 7.16 -1.52
C ALA A 365 2.44 8.00 -1.27
N ASN A 366 2.75 8.28 -0.02
CA ASN A 366 3.90 9.11 0.37
C ASN A 366 5.17 8.28 0.64
N VAL A 367 5.08 6.97 0.49
CA VAL A 367 6.16 6.03 0.79
C VAL A 367 6.66 5.40 -0.50
N ALA A 368 7.98 5.26 -0.63
CA ALA A 368 8.56 4.47 -1.70
C ALA A 368 8.10 3.01 -1.58
N GLN A 369 7.54 2.49 -2.66
CA GLN A 369 7.05 1.11 -2.71
C GLN A 369 8.02 0.22 -3.49
N PRO A 370 8.08 -1.09 -3.19
CA PRO A 370 8.80 -2.04 -4.02
C PRO A 370 8.33 -1.97 -5.48
N GLU A 371 9.24 -2.08 -6.44
CA GLU A 371 8.90 -2.08 -7.87
C GLU A 371 7.87 -3.17 -8.20
N SER A 372 8.00 -4.33 -7.58
CA SER A 372 7.10 -5.48 -7.78
C SER A 372 5.83 -5.43 -6.92
N TYR A 373 5.45 -4.27 -6.36
CA TYR A 373 4.32 -4.14 -5.45
C TYR A 373 3.01 -4.74 -5.99
N PRO A 374 2.60 -4.55 -7.27
CA PRO A 374 1.40 -5.19 -7.79
C PRO A 374 1.48 -6.73 -7.79
N LYS A 375 2.68 -7.30 -8.02
CA LYS A 375 2.90 -8.75 -7.96
C LYS A 375 2.85 -9.26 -6.52
N ILE A 376 3.46 -8.53 -5.58
CA ILE A 376 3.39 -8.83 -4.14
C ILE A 376 1.93 -8.86 -3.69
N LEU A 377 1.15 -7.85 -4.06
CA LEU A 377 -0.27 -7.74 -3.70
C LEU A 377 -1.11 -8.91 -4.26
N ALA A 378 -0.76 -9.42 -5.43
CA ALA A 378 -1.43 -10.56 -6.06
C ALA A 378 -1.08 -11.90 -5.39
N THR A 379 0.13 -12.05 -4.83
CA THR A 379 0.65 -13.33 -4.33
C THR A 379 0.63 -13.47 -2.82
N CYS A 380 0.62 -12.37 -2.07
CA CYS A 380 0.78 -12.32 -0.61
C CYS A 380 -0.22 -13.20 0.17
N ARG A 381 -1.44 -13.41 -0.39
CA ARG A 381 -2.47 -14.25 0.23
C ARG A 381 -1.97 -15.67 0.53
N SER A 382 -1.26 -16.32 -0.41
CA SER A 382 -0.76 -17.69 -0.23
C SER A 382 0.23 -17.77 0.92
N TYR A 383 1.02 -16.73 1.13
CA TYR A 383 2.04 -16.64 2.17
C TYR A 383 1.50 -16.23 3.55
N ASN A 384 0.18 -16.04 3.70
CA ASN A 384 -0.47 -15.56 4.93
C ASN A 384 -0.11 -14.11 5.26
N ILE A 385 0.07 -13.28 4.23
CA ILE A 385 0.36 -11.86 4.32
C ILE A 385 -0.83 -11.07 3.79
N GLY A 386 -1.17 -9.96 4.44
CA GLY A 386 -2.23 -9.04 4.00
C GLY A 386 -1.76 -7.60 3.99
N LEU A 387 -1.99 -6.90 2.89
CA LEU A 387 -1.61 -5.52 2.71
C LEU A 387 -2.81 -4.60 2.90
N ASN A 388 -2.67 -3.61 3.75
CA ASN A 388 -3.70 -2.61 4.00
C ASN A 388 -3.23 -1.26 3.46
N ILE A 389 -3.75 -0.91 2.30
CA ILE A 389 -3.40 0.30 1.54
C ILE A 389 -4.32 1.42 1.98
N ILE A 390 -3.78 2.46 2.60
CA ILE A 390 -4.57 3.59 3.08
C ILE A 390 -4.23 4.84 2.27
N VAL A 391 -5.21 5.35 1.50
CA VAL A 391 -5.04 6.50 0.61
C VAL A 391 -6.07 7.58 0.90
N GLN A 392 -5.77 8.81 0.50
CA GLN A 392 -6.71 9.92 0.63
C GLN A 392 -7.74 9.90 -0.51
N ASN A 393 -7.32 9.50 -1.70
CA ASN A 393 -8.15 9.39 -2.89
C ASN A 393 -7.58 8.32 -3.85
N VAL A 394 -8.40 7.87 -4.79
CA VAL A 394 -8.01 6.85 -5.77
C VAL A 394 -7.00 7.39 -6.78
N GLN A 395 -7.01 8.70 -7.02
CA GLN A 395 -6.06 9.34 -7.94
C GLN A 395 -4.60 9.17 -7.51
N GLN A 396 -4.33 9.05 -6.19
CA GLN A 396 -2.99 8.77 -5.69
C GLN A 396 -2.44 7.43 -6.21
N ILE A 397 -3.28 6.39 -6.26
CA ILE A 397 -2.88 5.07 -6.80
C ILE A 397 -2.60 5.20 -8.30
N LYS A 398 -3.47 5.92 -9.02
CA LYS A 398 -3.33 6.13 -10.46
C LYS A 398 -2.08 6.94 -10.82
N ALA A 399 -1.73 7.93 -10.02
CA ALA A 399 -0.53 8.74 -10.23
C ALA A 399 0.78 7.93 -10.00
N LEU A 400 0.76 6.97 -9.08
CA LEU A 400 1.93 6.13 -8.79
C LEU A 400 2.08 4.96 -9.76
N TYR A 401 0.97 4.36 -10.18
CA TYR A 401 0.92 3.16 -11.03
C TYR A 401 -0.04 3.35 -12.19
N GLU A 402 0.34 4.22 -13.14
CA GLU A 402 -0.51 4.64 -14.25
C GLU A 402 -1.14 3.45 -15.00
N LYS A 403 -0.34 2.41 -15.31
CA LYS A 403 -0.78 1.23 -16.07
C LYS A 403 -1.33 0.09 -15.20
N GLU A 404 -0.97 0.05 -13.92
CA GLU A 404 -1.24 -1.09 -13.02
C GLU A 404 -2.20 -0.74 -11.87
N HIS A 405 -2.72 0.50 -11.82
CA HIS A 405 -3.61 0.95 -10.75
C HIS A 405 -4.87 0.08 -10.61
N GLU A 406 -5.45 -0.37 -11.72
CA GLU A 406 -6.62 -1.27 -11.72
C GLU A 406 -6.28 -2.63 -11.12
N SER A 407 -5.07 -3.14 -11.39
CA SER A 407 -4.58 -4.39 -10.78
C SER A 407 -4.41 -4.25 -9.28
N ILE A 408 -3.88 -3.11 -8.79
CA ILE A 408 -3.74 -2.85 -7.35
C ILE A 408 -5.11 -2.85 -6.67
N ILE A 409 -6.07 -2.11 -7.23
CA ILE A 409 -7.43 -2.04 -6.69
C ILE A 409 -8.10 -3.41 -6.74
N GLY A 410 -7.99 -4.12 -7.87
CA GLY A 410 -8.61 -5.44 -8.09
C GLY A 410 -8.05 -6.56 -7.20
N ASN A 411 -6.80 -6.44 -6.73
CA ASN A 411 -6.20 -7.38 -5.79
C ASN A 411 -6.55 -7.10 -4.31
N CYS A 412 -7.33 -6.07 -4.03
CA CYS A 412 -7.91 -5.82 -2.71
C CYS A 412 -9.35 -6.36 -2.69
N ASP A 413 -9.57 -7.55 -2.09
CA ASP A 413 -10.91 -8.14 -1.97
C ASP A 413 -11.86 -7.28 -1.13
N THR A 414 -11.33 -6.37 -0.33
CA THR A 414 -12.09 -5.47 0.52
C THR A 414 -11.74 -4.02 0.22
N LEU A 415 -12.77 -3.19 -0.02
CA LEU A 415 -12.62 -1.74 -0.11
C LEU A 415 -13.50 -1.07 0.94
N LEU A 416 -12.90 -0.18 1.72
CA LEU A 416 -13.56 0.60 2.76
C LEU A 416 -13.49 2.09 2.41
N PHE A 417 -14.62 2.68 2.06
CA PHE A 417 -14.73 4.12 1.80
C PHE A 417 -15.22 4.85 3.04
N LEU A 418 -14.38 5.74 3.56
CA LEU A 418 -14.65 6.50 4.79
C LEU A 418 -15.24 7.91 4.54
N GLY A 419 -15.50 8.27 3.28
CA GLY A 419 -15.99 9.59 2.93
C GLY A 419 -14.98 10.71 3.16
N GLY A 420 -15.45 11.94 3.26
CA GLY A 420 -14.65 13.11 3.61
C GLY A 420 -13.79 13.69 2.48
N GLY A 421 -13.97 13.25 1.25
CA GLY A 421 -13.29 13.80 0.07
C GLY A 421 -14.26 14.42 -0.92
N ASN A 422 -13.80 15.47 -1.61
CA ASN A 422 -14.55 16.14 -2.70
C ASN A 422 -13.90 15.84 -4.07
N GLU A 423 -12.93 14.91 -4.12
CA GLU A 423 -12.20 14.59 -5.34
C GLU A 423 -13.10 13.77 -6.28
N PRO A 424 -13.38 14.28 -7.51
CA PRO A 424 -14.38 13.71 -8.40
C PRO A 424 -14.10 12.26 -8.79
N THR A 425 -12.84 11.93 -9.10
CA THR A 425 -12.45 10.59 -9.56
C THR A 425 -12.80 9.51 -8.53
N SER A 426 -12.58 9.78 -7.23
CA SER A 426 -12.94 8.84 -6.16
C SER A 426 -14.44 8.72 -6.00
N LEU A 427 -15.18 9.83 -6.10
CA LEU A 427 -16.63 9.82 -5.97
C LEU A 427 -17.27 9.04 -7.12
N GLU A 428 -16.86 9.30 -8.36
CA GLU A 428 -17.32 8.56 -9.55
C GLU A 428 -16.97 7.07 -9.47
N PHE A 429 -15.76 6.75 -9.00
CA PHE A 429 -15.33 5.37 -8.79
C PHE A 429 -16.24 4.63 -7.80
N ILE A 430 -16.58 5.26 -6.66
CA ILE A 430 -17.48 4.67 -5.66
C ILE A 430 -18.89 4.49 -6.23
N VAL A 431 -19.43 5.48 -6.93
CA VAL A 431 -20.77 5.38 -7.58
C VAL A 431 -20.80 4.26 -8.59
N LYS A 432 -19.75 4.13 -9.41
CA LYS A 432 -19.61 3.04 -10.39
C LYS A 432 -19.57 1.67 -9.73
N LEU A 433 -18.89 1.53 -8.58
CA LEU A 433 -18.85 0.28 -7.80
C LEU A 433 -20.19 -0.04 -7.13
N LEU A 434 -20.94 0.97 -6.70
CA LEU A 434 -22.27 0.80 -6.11
C LEU A 434 -23.27 0.25 -7.12
N GLY A 435 -23.13 0.64 -8.39
CA GLY A 435 -24.01 0.20 -9.47
C GLY A 435 -25.38 0.86 -9.45
N ARG A 436 -26.28 0.31 -10.27
CA ARG A 436 -27.64 0.86 -10.47
C ARG A 436 -28.71 -0.09 -9.91
N GLU A 437 -29.77 0.48 -9.38
CA GLU A 437 -30.98 -0.20 -8.93
C GLU A 437 -32.16 0.11 -9.85
N THR A 438 -33.15 -0.76 -9.87
CA THR A 438 -34.42 -0.55 -10.55
C THR A 438 -35.43 0.01 -9.56
N LEU A 439 -35.92 1.23 -9.81
CA LEU A 439 -36.97 1.84 -9.02
C LEU A 439 -38.32 1.72 -9.73
N ALA A 440 -39.34 1.20 -9.02
CA ALA A 440 -40.70 1.23 -9.47
C ALA A 440 -41.37 2.56 -9.08
N THR A 441 -41.65 3.39 -10.05
CA THR A 441 -42.32 4.66 -9.85
C THR A 441 -43.83 4.49 -10.15
N ARG A 442 -44.66 4.93 -9.23
CA ARG A 442 -46.11 4.92 -9.38
C ARG A 442 -46.61 6.35 -9.54
N THR A 443 -47.03 6.67 -10.76
CA THR A 443 -47.66 7.98 -11.03
C THR A 443 -49.16 7.84 -11.03
N ARG A 444 -49.85 8.63 -10.23
CA ARG A 444 -51.32 8.65 -10.12
C ARG A 444 -51.83 9.94 -10.72
N GLY A 445 -52.48 9.84 -11.88
CA GLY A 445 -53.22 10.95 -12.50
C GLY A 445 -54.64 10.99 -11.97
N LEU A 446 -55.07 12.11 -11.42
CA LEU A 446 -56.45 12.37 -10.97
C LEU A 446 -57.02 13.52 -11.83
N THR A 447 -57.97 13.19 -12.69
CA THR A 447 -58.72 14.21 -13.44
C THR A 447 -59.97 14.54 -12.65
N LYS A 448 -60.08 15.78 -12.13
CA LYS A 448 -61.27 16.29 -11.45
C LYS A 448 -62.23 16.88 -12.49
N GLY A 449 -63.33 16.19 -12.76
CA GLY A 449 -64.41 16.63 -13.65
C GLY A 449 -65.63 15.73 -13.46
N ARG A 450 -66.77 16.09 -14.12
CA ARG A 450 -68.06 15.38 -14.00
C ARG A 450 -67.99 13.89 -14.39
N ASN A 451 -66.90 13.48 -15.09
CA ASN A 451 -66.47 12.08 -15.38
C ASN A 451 -65.03 11.86 -14.93
N GLY A 452 -64.76 12.06 -13.62
CA GLY A 452 -63.43 11.91 -13.07
C GLY A 452 -62.85 10.48 -13.27
N SER A 453 -61.69 10.36 -13.92
CA SER A 453 -60.96 9.12 -14.05
C SER A 453 -59.67 9.13 -13.20
N SER A 454 -59.37 7.99 -12.61
CA SER A 454 -58.10 7.78 -11.91
C SER A 454 -57.26 6.81 -12.71
N THR A 455 -56.15 7.26 -13.27
CA THR A 455 -55.20 6.43 -13.97
C THR A 455 -53.97 6.21 -13.11
N THR A 456 -53.62 4.94 -12.86
CA THR A 456 -52.40 4.59 -12.16
C THR A 456 -51.42 4.02 -13.20
N ASN A 457 -50.31 4.71 -13.40
CA ASN A 457 -49.24 4.25 -14.31
C ASN A 457 -48.07 3.74 -13.47
N TYR A 458 -47.58 2.54 -13.78
CA TYR A 458 -46.40 1.95 -13.18
C TYR A 458 -45.26 2.06 -14.18
N GLN A 459 -44.21 2.76 -13.83
CA GLN A 459 -43.03 2.91 -14.65
C GLN A 459 -41.80 2.45 -13.86
N GLN A 460 -40.93 1.69 -14.49
CA GLN A 460 -39.64 1.34 -13.92
C GLN A 460 -38.57 2.27 -14.49
N THR A 461 -37.63 2.70 -13.67
CA THR A 461 -36.52 3.55 -14.05
C THR A 461 -35.25 3.11 -13.32
N GLY A 462 -34.10 3.25 -14.00
CA GLY A 462 -32.81 2.96 -13.38
C GLY A 462 -32.30 4.18 -12.62
N ARG A 463 -31.81 3.95 -11.40
CA ARG A 463 -31.12 4.96 -10.60
C ARG A 463 -29.83 4.38 -10.06
N ASP A 464 -28.78 5.20 -9.93
CA ASP A 464 -27.59 4.81 -9.18
C ASP A 464 -27.95 4.56 -7.71
N LEU A 465 -27.44 3.50 -7.10
CA LEU A 465 -27.73 3.12 -5.72
C LEU A 465 -27.42 4.28 -4.73
N MET A 466 -26.38 5.07 -5.03
CA MET A 466 -26.15 6.42 -4.54
C MET A 466 -25.64 7.30 -5.68
N THR A 467 -26.11 8.54 -5.75
CA THR A 467 -25.56 9.54 -6.67
C THR A 467 -24.26 10.14 -6.14
N ILE A 468 -23.48 10.80 -7.00
CA ILE A 468 -22.24 11.48 -6.61
C ILE A 468 -22.47 12.44 -5.43
N ASP A 469 -23.57 13.19 -5.46
CA ASP A 469 -23.94 14.12 -4.39
C ASP A 469 -24.25 13.43 -3.07
N GLU A 470 -24.88 12.27 -3.11
CA GLU A 470 -25.20 11.47 -1.93
C GLU A 470 -23.91 10.85 -1.34
N VAL A 471 -23.00 10.34 -2.18
CA VAL A 471 -21.70 9.83 -1.74
C VAL A 471 -20.87 10.97 -1.12
N ARG A 472 -20.85 12.15 -1.74
CA ARG A 472 -20.16 13.34 -1.22
C ARG A 472 -20.70 13.78 0.15
N LYS A 473 -22.01 13.64 0.36
CA LYS A 473 -22.71 13.99 1.62
C LYS A 473 -22.79 12.83 2.59
N LEU A 474 -22.00 11.78 2.40
CA LEU A 474 -21.99 10.63 3.32
C LEU A 474 -21.73 11.12 4.75
N ASP A 475 -22.59 10.69 5.68
CA ASP A 475 -22.47 11.00 7.11
C ASP A 475 -21.06 10.67 7.63
N THR A 476 -20.45 11.59 8.36
CA THR A 476 -19.08 11.48 8.88
C THR A 476 -18.86 10.26 9.79
N HIS A 477 -19.92 9.71 10.37
CA HIS A 477 -19.89 8.51 11.20
C HIS A 477 -20.16 7.21 10.44
N LYS A 478 -20.46 7.28 9.14
CA LYS A 478 -20.73 6.13 8.29
C LYS A 478 -19.57 5.84 7.33
N ALA A 479 -19.51 4.61 6.89
CA ALA A 479 -18.59 4.13 5.86
C ALA A 479 -19.34 3.24 4.88
N ILE A 480 -18.85 3.16 3.65
CA ILE A 480 -19.33 2.20 2.64
C ILE A 480 -18.28 1.11 2.53
N LEU A 481 -18.72 -0.12 2.69
CA LEU A 481 -17.88 -1.31 2.64
C LEU A 481 -18.26 -2.15 1.42
N PHE A 482 -17.25 -2.53 0.65
CA PHE A 482 -17.34 -3.48 -0.45
C PHE A 482 -16.50 -4.70 -0.12
N ILE A 483 -17.06 -5.89 -0.28
CA ILE A 483 -16.34 -7.17 -0.26
C ILE A 483 -16.61 -7.84 -1.60
N ARG A 484 -15.58 -8.32 -2.26
CA ARG A 484 -15.71 -8.96 -3.58
C ARG A 484 -16.79 -10.04 -3.58
N GLY A 485 -17.73 -9.94 -4.53
CA GLY A 485 -18.84 -10.88 -4.72
C GLY A 485 -20.02 -10.71 -3.76
N GLU A 486 -20.05 -9.61 -3.00
CA GLU A 486 -21.15 -9.28 -2.09
C GLU A 486 -21.76 -7.90 -2.41
N ASP A 487 -23.00 -7.71 -2.00
CA ASP A 487 -23.66 -6.42 -2.08
C ASP A 487 -22.97 -5.40 -1.14
N PRO A 488 -22.82 -4.12 -1.54
CA PRO A 488 -22.19 -3.10 -0.72
C PRO A 488 -22.98 -2.84 0.56
N VAL A 489 -22.28 -2.46 1.63
CA VAL A 489 -22.89 -2.22 2.93
C VAL A 489 -22.57 -0.82 3.44
N ILE A 490 -23.59 -0.05 3.86
CA ILE A 490 -23.40 1.14 4.68
C ILE A 490 -23.45 0.73 6.15
N ASP A 491 -22.38 1.03 6.88
CA ASP A 491 -22.34 0.82 8.33
C ASP A 491 -21.67 1.98 9.05
N ARG A 492 -21.78 2.01 10.37
CA ARG A 492 -21.07 3.00 11.19
C ARG A 492 -19.58 2.68 11.20
N LYS A 493 -18.75 3.72 11.20
CA LYS A 493 -17.31 3.60 11.47
C LYS A 493 -17.08 3.01 12.85
N TYR A 494 -15.99 2.28 13.02
CA TYR A 494 -15.71 1.60 14.28
C TYR A 494 -15.51 2.60 15.44
N ASN A 495 -16.23 2.41 16.52
CA ASN A 495 -16.07 3.24 17.72
C ASN A 495 -14.90 2.72 18.57
N LEU A 496 -13.76 3.38 18.46
CA LEU A 496 -12.52 3.00 19.12
C LEU A 496 -12.67 2.86 20.65
N LYS A 497 -13.55 3.66 21.29
CA LYS A 497 -13.81 3.58 22.72
C LYS A 497 -14.42 2.24 23.17
N ARG A 498 -14.96 1.45 22.23
CA ARG A 498 -15.52 0.12 22.47
C ARG A 498 -14.51 -1.01 22.26
N HIS A 499 -13.28 -0.66 21.90
CA HIS A 499 -12.26 -1.69 21.68
C HIS A 499 -11.88 -2.38 23.00
N PRO A 500 -11.80 -3.74 23.05
CA PRO A 500 -11.48 -4.47 24.28
C PRO A 500 -10.19 -3.99 24.95
N ASN A 501 -9.15 -3.75 24.17
CA ASN A 501 -7.82 -3.37 24.64
C ASN A 501 -7.63 -1.86 24.82
N ILE A 502 -8.68 -1.05 24.71
CA ILE A 502 -8.57 0.42 24.74
C ILE A 502 -7.83 0.95 25.97
N LYS A 503 -8.03 0.33 27.13
CA LYS A 503 -7.42 0.76 28.40
C LYS A 503 -5.89 0.70 28.41
N LEU A 504 -5.30 -0.14 27.56
CA LEU A 504 -3.84 -0.32 27.42
C LEU A 504 -3.23 0.62 26.39
N THR A 505 -4.01 1.50 25.78
CA THR A 505 -3.61 2.39 24.69
C THR A 505 -3.68 3.86 25.12
N LEU A 506 -2.98 4.72 24.40
CA LEU A 506 -3.03 6.16 24.62
C LEU A 506 -4.47 6.71 24.52
N ASP A 507 -5.29 6.20 23.59
CA ASP A 507 -6.70 6.58 23.46
C ASP A 507 -7.55 6.18 24.68
N GLY A 508 -7.09 5.23 25.48
CA GLY A 508 -7.67 4.83 26.75
C GLY A 508 -6.98 5.44 27.97
N LYS A 509 -6.15 6.48 27.77
CA LYS A 509 -5.39 7.22 28.79
C LYS A 509 -4.21 6.45 29.40
N ALA A 510 -3.69 5.41 28.72
CA ALA A 510 -2.39 4.85 29.07
C ALA A 510 -1.27 5.87 28.73
N LYS A 511 -0.10 5.69 29.33
CA LYS A 511 1.07 6.53 28.97
C LYS A 511 1.45 6.30 27.51
N PRO A 512 1.91 7.35 26.79
CA PRO A 512 2.44 7.18 25.46
C PRO A 512 3.64 6.24 25.47
N TYR A 513 3.73 5.39 24.46
CA TYR A 513 4.90 4.53 24.31
C TYR A 513 6.08 5.35 23.82
N ILE A 514 7.22 5.18 24.47
CA ILE A 514 8.50 5.75 24.07
C ILE A 514 9.41 4.56 23.80
N HIS A 515 9.88 4.46 22.56
CA HIS A 515 10.81 3.41 22.17
C HIS A 515 12.20 3.69 22.71
N LYS A 516 12.86 2.64 23.18
CA LYS A 516 14.27 2.68 23.57
C LYS A 516 14.98 1.60 22.76
N PRO A 517 15.82 1.97 21.80
CA PRO A 517 16.63 1.01 21.05
C PRO A 517 17.48 0.14 21.99
N GLN A 518 17.65 -1.13 21.66
CA GLN A 518 18.54 -2.01 22.42
C GLN A 518 19.99 -1.62 22.13
N GLY A 519 20.72 -1.21 23.16
CA GLY A 519 22.14 -0.84 23.05
C GLY A 519 22.36 0.58 22.50
N ALA A 520 21.32 1.42 22.47
CA ALA A 520 21.55 2.84 22.33
C ALA A 520 22.47 3.27 23.48
N PRO A 521 23.68 3.75 23.21
CA PRO A 521 24.41 4.48 24.22
C PRO A 521 23.49 5.61 24.66
N ASP A 522 23.66 6.07 25.90
CA ASP A 522 23.08 7.32 26.38
C ASP A 522 23.77 8.43 25.56
N TYR A 523 23.36 8.60 24.29
CA TYR A 523 23.78 9.74 23.51
C TYR A 523 23.03 10.96 24.07
N ALA A 524 23.64 11.64 25.01
CA ALA A 524 23.72 13.07 24.87
C ALA A 524 24.13 13.32 23.41
N LEU A 525 23.31 14.05 22.67
CA LEU A 525 23.67 14.51 21.32
C LEU A 525 25.16 14.81 21.35
N PRO A 526 26.02 14.17 20.52
CA PRO A 526 27.41 14.58 20.47
C PRO A 526 27.34 16.07 20.28
N ASP A 527 28.03 16.84 21.14
CA ASP A 527 28.23 18.26 20.92
C ASP A 527 28.65 18.32 19.45
N LEU A 528 27.71 18.73 18.58
CA LEU A 528 28.05 18.95 17.19
C LEU A 528 29.28 19.82 17.24
N PRO A 529 30.38 19.50 16.54
CA PRO A 529 31.55 20.37 16.51
C PRO A 529 31.19 21.77 16.05
N TYR A 530 29.96 21.97 15.65
CA TYR A 530 29.25 23.23 15.39
C TYR A 530 28.09 23.37 16.40
N ALA A 531 28.37 23.34 17.71
CA ALA A 531 27.46 23.93 18.67
C ALA A 531 27.21 25.35 18.15
N PHE A 532 25.95 25.63 17.78
CA PHE A 532 25.56 27.00 17.47
C PHE A 532 25.98 27.81 18.68
N LYS A 533 27.08 28.55 18.55
CA LYS A 533 27.44 29.54 19.54
C LYS A 533 26.22 30.44 19.71
N SER A 534 25.88 30.80 20.91
CA SER A 534 24.82 31.78 21.11
C SER A 534 25.19 33.04 20.32
N LEU A 535 24.24 33.84 19.91
CA LEU A 535 24.53 35.13 19.27
C LEU A 535 25.50 35.98 20.12
N ASP A 536 25.53 35.74 21.44
CA ASP A 536 26.43 36.41 22.39
C ASP A 536 27.89 35.92 22.28
N ASP A 537 28.15 34.81 21.61
CA ASP A 537 29.52 34.27 21.39
C ASP A 537 30.18 34.83 20.11
N TYR A 538 29.46 35.64 19.33
CA TYR A 538 30.00 36.33 18.16
C TYR A 538 30.35 37.77 18.51
N GLU A 539 31.61 38.12 18.41
CA GLU A 539 32.01 39.54 18.30
C GLU A 539 31.52 40.07 16.95
N PHE A 540 30.55 40.97 17.00
CA PHE A 540 30.15 41.72 15.81
C PHE A 540 31.26 42.67 15.43
N ILE A 541 31.96 42.41 14.36
CA ILE A 541 32.85 43.37 13.73
C ILE A 541 31.94 44.34 12.98
N ASP A 542 31.80 45.57 13.51
CA ASP A 542 31.22 46.66 12.74
C ASP A 542 32.08 46.84 11.49
N MET A 543 31.61 46.37 10.38
CA MET A 543 32.16 46.74 9.09
C MET A 543 31.70 48.18 8.85
N GLU A 544 32.55 49.14 9.16
CA GLU A 544 32.39 50.50 8.64
C GLU A 544 32.19 50.36 7.12
N GLU A 545 31.02 50.79 6.64
CA GLU A 545 30.80 50.87 5.20
C GLU A 545 31.93 51.72 4.62
N PRO A 546 32.66 51.26 3.59
CA PRO A 546 33.65 52.09 2.94
C PRO A 546 32.91 53.33 2.42
N GLU A 547 33.29 54.55 2.93
CA GLU A 547 32.80 55.78 2.37
C GLU A 547 33.09 55.78 0.86
N HIS A 548 32.03 55.56 0.09
CA HIS A 548 32.07 55.77 -1.34
C HIS A 548 32.25 57.30 -1.57
N GLU A 549 33.48 57.76 -1.78
CA GLU A 549 33.72 59.01 -2.43
C GLU A 549 33.02 59.00 -3.80
N LEU A 550 31.82 59.57 -3.83
CA LEU A 550 31.11 59.85 -5.08
C LEU A 550 32.01 60.86 -5.86
N SER A 551 32.54 60.38 -6.98
CA SER A 551 33.29 61.21 -7.91
C SER A 551 32.40 62.38 -8.36
N GLU A 552 32.99 63.59 -8.45
CA GLU A 552 32.29 64.85 -8.81
C GLU A 552 31.49 64.82 -10.15
N LYS A 553 31.51 63.73 -10.86
CA LYS A 553 30.76 63.51 -12.13
C LYS A 553 29.33 63.04 -11.99
N GLU A 554 28.88 62.66 -10.84
CA GLU A 554 27.48 62.15 -10.64
C GLU A 554 26.55 63.23 -10.02
N LYS A 555 26.99 64.41 -9.78
CA LYS A 555 26.17 65.49 -9.18
C LYS A 555 25.29 66.27 -10.17
N ASP A 556 25.37 66.01 -11.47
CA ASP A 556 24.66 66.78 -12.51
C ASP A 556 23.44 66.04 -13.16
N PHE A 557 22.95 64.95 -12.59
CA PHE A 557 21.75 64.34 -13.11
C PHE A 557 20.48 64.79 -12.36
N LYS A 558 19.88 65.87 -12.84
CA LYS A 558 18.52 66.29 -12.50
C LYS A 558 17.56 65.49 -13.37
N PRO A 559 16.59 64.76 -12.79
CA PRO A 559 15.53 64.14 -13.61
C PRO A 559 14.58 65.23 -14.10
N ASP A 560 14.43 65.30 -15.42
CA ASP A 560 13.46 66.14 -16.11
C ASP A 560 12.04 65.67 -15.77
N LYS A 561 11.23 66.62 -15.30
CA LYS A 561 9.77 66.44 -15.12
C LYS A 561 9.12 66.88 -16.43
N THR A 562 8.59 65.93 -17.19
CA THR A 562 7.46 66.22 -18.07
C THR A 562 6.70 64.96 -18.41
N GLU A 563 5.38 65.06 -18.06
CA GLU A 563 4.13 64.43 -18.53
C GLU A 563 3.98 62.94 -18.40
#